data_6f31bae63df82bbcc41e53204fa55e62
#
_entry.id   6f31bae63df82bbcc41e53204fa55e62
#
_cell.length_a   1.000
_cell.length_b   1.000
_cell.length_c   1.000
_cell.angle_alpha   90.00
_cell.angle_beta   90.00
_cell.angle_gamma   90.00
#
_symmetry.space_group_name_H-M   'P 1'
#
loop_
_entity.id
_entity.type
_entity.pdbx_description
1 polymer ?
#
loop_
_entity_poly.entity_id
_entity_poly.type
_entity_poly.pdbx_seq_one_letter_code
_entity_poly.pdbx_strand_id
1 'polypeptide(L)'
;MLRKHEESLNDKKRFTALVKDLFPDQAKNVNLLLMAYNMGIAQDIQNTSRINNTFAFRYVKQLMDDFGMSRVNADWIVSVWSVCYGNKVLGRTCEITLQKQGSGPAIQDEKSSSGKSYGDLFTYKKSLQGSGLSVTGFSGSKNTTIIFQNKSGNTPVIEIAEDSFKNSKTEEAILTEGIGYIGKGSFADCDCLHQVVLPMSMKEIGDSAFENCSSLKSVSLPMMLERIGENAFKRTGLKTLKIPKSVYWIGDGVLSGCSELEQIAIPENMDMIPKRMFEECTALKKVVLHENLHSIGERAFFGCGSLDFIIIPDSVKSIGQDAFSYTDKQFIIQCSFGSYAEEYARKNKIKYQLV
;
A
#
# COMPACT_ATOMS: atom_id res chain seq x y z
N MET A 1 25.62 12.05 -12.32
CA MET A 1 25.93 10.67 -12.68
C MET A 1 24.81 10.01 -13.49
N LEU A 2 23.57 9.99 -13.05
CA LEU A 2 22.43 9.41 -13.82
C LEU A 2 22.29 9.95 -15.25
N ARG A 3 22.62 11.22 -15.51
CA ARG A 3 22.66 11.83 -16.85
C ARG A 3 23.60 11.14 -17.87
N LYS A 4 24.65 10.47 -17.39
CA LYS A 4 25.59 9.75 -18.26
C LYS A 4 25.11 8.34 -18.65
N HIS A 5 23.97 7.92 -18.12
CA HIS A 5 23.39 6.58 -18.29
C HIS A 5 21.95 6.65 -18.77
N GLU A 6 21.65 7.57 -19.69
CA GLU A 6 20.31 7.84 -20.20
C GLU A 6 19.63 6.59 -20.77
N GLU A 7 20.38 5.70 -21.41
CA GLU A 7 19.90 4.41 -21.90
C GLU A 7 19.44 3.48 -20.76
N SER A 8 20.05 3.58 -19.58
CA SER A 8 19.68 2.77 -18.41
C SER A 8 18.36 3.22 -17.80
N LEU A 9 17.92 4.47 -18.06
CA LEU A 9 16.66 5.00 -17.57
C LEU A 9 15.43 4.37 -18.25
N ASN A 10 15.62 3.76 -19.42
CA ASN A 10 14.56 3.07 -20.18
C ASN A 10 14.50 1.56 -19.86
N ASP A 11 15.46 1.02 -19.13
CA ASP A 11 15.52 -0.39 -18.72
C ASP A 11 15.46 -0.51 -17.21
N LYS A 12 14.36 -1.03 -16.69
CA LYS A 12 14.11 -1.17 -15.24
C LYS A 12 15.22 -1.92 -14.51
N LYS A 13 15.76 -3.00 -15.10
CA LYS A 13 16.81 -3.81 -14.45
C LYS A 13 18.11 -3.03 -14.36
N ARG A 14 18.50 -2.37 -15.47
CA ARG A 14 19.70 -1.53 -15.53
C ARG A 14 19.57 -0.32 -14.62
N PHE A 15 18.40 0.32 -14.61
CA PHE A 15 18.13 1.45 -13.71
C PHE A 15 18.21 1.03 -12.24
N THR A 16 17.61 -0.10 -11.87
CA THR A 16 17.66 -0.62 -10.50
C THR A 16 19.09 -0.89 -10.05
N ALA A 17 19.90 -1.53 -10.90
CA ALA A 17 21.31 -1.77 -10.61
C ALA A 17 22.09 -0.45 -10.42
N LEU A 18 21.91 0.48 -11.35
CA LEU A 18 22.59 1.79 -11.32
C LEU A 18 22.26 2.59 -10.05
N VAL A 19 20.98 2.64 -9.65
CA VAL A 19 20.57 3.39 -8.45
C VAL A 19 21.15 2.74 -7.19
N LYS A 20 21.20 1.41 -7.12
CA LYS A 20 21.84 0.68 -6.01
C LYS A 20 23.34 0.94 -5.92
N ASP A 21 24.02 0.98 -7.06
CA ASP A 21 25.46 1.26 -7.13
C ASP A 21 25.78 2.72 -6.77
N LEU A 22 24.90 3.65 -7.11
CA LEU A 22 25.07 5.07 -6.79
C LEU A 22 24.77 5.43 -5.34
N PHE A 23 23.92 4.66 -4.68
CA PHE A 23 23.46 4.90 -3.33
C PHE A 23 23.54 3.63 -2.46
N PRO A 24 24.74 3.02 -2.31
CA PRO A 24 24.89 1.71 -1.66
C PRO A 24 24.41 1.69 -0.20
N ASP A 25 24.55 2.81 0.51
CA ASP A 25 24.22 2.92 1.93
C ASP A 25 22.90 3.68 2.19
N GLN A 26 22.11 3.95 1.12
CA GLN A 26 20.91 4.76 1.22
C GLN A 26 19.66 4.00 0.72
N ALA A 27 19.38 2.84 1.29
CA ALA A 27 18.28 1.97 0.87
C ALA A 27 16.92 2.70 0.77
N LYS A 28 16.63 3.65 1.69
CA LYS A 28 15.42 4.47 1.65
C LYS A 28 15.34 5.31 0.37
N ASN A 29 16.43 5.99 0.02
CA ASN A 29 16.47 6.86 -1.16
C ASN A 29 16.41 6.04 -2.45
N VAL A 30 17.04 4.87 -2.48
CA VAL A 30 16.94 3.91 -3.59
C VAL A 30 15.48 3.50 -3.79
N ASN A 31 14.79 3.12 -2.73
CA ASN A 31 13.39 2.68 -2.79
C ASN A 31 12.47 3.81 -3.28
N LEU A 32 12.67 5.03 -2.79
CA LEU A 32 11.91 6.21 -3.21
C LEU A 32 12.09 6.50 -4.71
N LEU A 33 13.33 6.40 -5.21
CA LEU A 33 13.62 6.61 -6.64
C LEU A 33 13.03 5.51 -7.52
N LEU A 34 13.12 4.25 -7.10
CA LEU A 34 12.53 3.11 -7.81
C LEU A 34 11.00 3.19 -7.82
N MET A 35 10.40 3.65 -6.73
CA MET A 35 8.97 3.88 -6.65
C MET A 35 8.52 4.93 -7.67
N ALA A 36 9.16 6.09 -7.70
CA ALA A 36 8.84 7.15 -8.65
C ALA A 36 9.05 6.72 -10.12
N TYR A 37 10.08 5.90 -10.38
CA TYR A 37 10.31 5.29 -11.68
C TYR A 37 9.14 4.40 -12.12
N ASN A 38 8.69 3.51 -11.23
CA ASN A 38 7.57 2.60 -11.51
C ASN A 38 6.23 3.32 -11.66
N MET A 39 6.07 4.50 -11.07
CA MET A 39 4.88 5.35 -11.24
C MET A 39 4.84 6.09 -12.58
N GLY A 40 5.88 5.97 -13.41
CA GLY A 40 5.99 6.73 -14.66
C GLY A 40 6.35 8.20 -14.47
N ILE A 41 6.61 8.67 -13.23
CA ILE A 41 7.03 10.06 -12.97
C ILE A 41 8.30 10.40 -13.75
N ALA A 42 9.24 9.47 -13.79
CA ALA A 42 10.47 9.59 -14.56
C ALA A 42 10.18 9.82 -16.05
N GLN A 43 9.26 9.05 -16.64
CA GLN A 43 8.87 9.14 -18.03
C GLN A 43 8.15 10.45 -18.35
N ASP A 44 7.25 10.87 -17.46
CA ASP A 44 6.52 12.12 -17.61
C ASP A 44 7.45 13.34 -17.51
N ILE A 45 8.44 13.29 -16.61
CA ILE A 45 9.47 14.33 -16.49
C ILE A 45 10.32 14.36 -17.76
N GLN A 46 10.70 13.19 -18.32
CA GLN A 46 11.46 13.08 -19.55
C GLN A 46 10.71 13.68 -20.75
N ASN A 47 9.41 13.42 -20.83
CA ASN A 47 8.56 13.88 -21.93
C ASN A 47 8.16 15.37 -21.84
N THR A 48 8.51 16.03 -20.74
CA THR A 48 8.13 17.42 -20.48
C THR A 48 9.27 18.36 -20.84
N SER A 49 9.03 19.29 -21.77
CA SER A 49 10.03 20.27 -22.23
C SER A 49 10.45 21.28 -21.15
N ARG A 50 9.60 21.54 -20.16
CA ARG A 50 9.87 22.42 -19.01
C ARG A 50 9.09 21.97 -17.79
N ILE A 51 9.82 21.71 -16.71
CA ILE A 51 9.20 21.52 -15.38
C ILE A 51 9.01 22.90 -14.76
N ASN A 52 7.76 23.31 -14.63
CA ASN A 52 7.35 24.49 -13.90
C ASN A 52 6.87 24.15 -12.49
N ASN A 53 6.58 25.18 -11.66
CA ASN A 53 6.07 25.02 -10.31
C ASN A 53 4.82 24.16 -10.23
N THR A 54 3.90 24.33 -11.19
CA THR A 54 2.64 23.60 -11.23
C THR A 54 2.86 22.13 -11.51
N PHE A 55 3.78 21.80 -12.42
CA PHE A 55 4.14 20.44 -12.74
C PHE A 55 4.81 19.74 -11.54
N ALA A 56 5.83 20.36 -10.95
CA ALA A 56 6.51 19.82 -9.77
C ALA A 56 5.54 19.63 -8.60
N PHE A 57 4.69 20.64 -8.34
CA PHE A 57 3.70 20.58 -7.27
C PHE A 57 2.67 19.47 -7.48
N ARG A 58 2.25 19.19 -8.72
CA ARG A 58 1.34 18.09 -9.05
C ARG A 58 1.91 16.74 -8.62
N TYR A 59 3.18 16.46 -8.95
CA TYR A 59 3.82 15.18 -8.60
C TYR A 59 4.16 15.09 -7.12
N VAL A 60 4.61 16.18 -6.50
CA VAL A 60 4.78 16.24 -5.05
C VAL A 60 3.47 15.92 -4.35
N LYS A 61 2.37 16.57 -4.78
CA LYS A 61 1.04 16.31 -4.25
C LYS A 61 0.60 14.86 -4.50
N GLN A 62 0.80 14.34 -5.71
CA GLN A 62 0.48 12.95 -6.05
C GLN A 62 1.25 11.95 -5.18
N LEU A 63 2.55 12.18 -4.95
CA LEU A 63 3.36 11.34 -4.06
C LEU A 63 2.88 11.39 -2.61
N MET A 64 2.39 12.56 -2.16
CA MET A 64 1.82 12.69 -0.82
C MET A 64 0.44 12.03 -0.72
N ASP A 65 -0.44 12.30 -1.67
CA ASP A 65 -1.85 11.89 -1.64
C ASP A 65 -2.01 10.39 -1.95
N ASP A 66 -1.30 9.88 -2.98
CA ASP A 66 -1.44 8.50 -3.45
C ASP A 66 -0.57 7.52 -2.64
N PHE A 67 0.50 8.02 -1.99
CA PHE A 67 1.51 7.17 -1.35
C PHE A 67 1.80 7.53 0.11
N GLY A 68 1.07 8.47 0.69
CA GLY A 68 1.27 8.89 2.08
C GLY A 68 2.68 9.44 2.37
N MET A 69 3.37 9.90 1.32
CA MET A 69 4.77 10.33 1.43
C MET A 69 4.88 11.66 2.13
N SER A 70 5.89 11.82 2.99
CA SER A 70 6.17 13.15 3.54
C SER A 70 6.56 14.13 2.43
N ARG A 71 6.17 15.39 2.56
CA ARG A 71 6.50 16.45 1.59
C ARG A 71 7.99 16.52 1.28
N VAL A 72 8.85 16.38 2.29
CA VAL A 72 10.31 16.40 2.14
C VAL A 72 10.82 15.30 1.19
N ASN A 73 10.29 14.09 1.35
CA ASN A 73 10.65 12.96 0.48
C ASN A 73 10.10 13.14 -0.94
N ALA A 74 8.87 13.63 -1.08
CA ALA A 74 8.24 13.88 -2.36
C ALA A 74 8.96 14.99 -3.14
N ASP A 75 9.30 16.11 -2.50
CA ASP A 75 10.07 17.21 -3.06
C ASP A 75 11.48 16.72 -3.51
N TRP A 76 12.11 15.89 -2.68
CA TRP A 76 13.41 15.31 -2.99
C TRP A 76 13.35 14.42 -4.25
N ILE A 77 12.38 13.52 -4.36
CA ILE A 77 12.19 12.64 -5.51
C ILE A 77 12.01 13.45 -6.81
N VAL A 78 11.08 14.40 -6.80
CA VAL A 78 10.78 15.24 -7.98
C VAL A 78 12.01 16.04 -8.38
N SER A 79 12.77 16.55 -7.41
CA SER A 79 14.02 17.29 -7.65
C SER A 79 15.11 16.41 -8.28
N VAL A 80 15.33 15.19 -7.76
CA VAL A 80 16.31 14.24 -8.30
C VAL A 80 16.00 13.90 -9.75
N TRP A 81 14.75 13.53 -10.06
CA TRP A 81 14.35 13.21 -11.42
C TRP A 81 14.44 14.40 -12.36
N SER A 82 14.07 15.60 -11.90
CA SER A 82 14.19 16.83 -12.69
C SER A 82 15.62 17.14 -13.07
N VAL A 83 16.57 16.92 -12.14
CA VAL A 83 18.01 17.10 -12.41
C VAL A 83 18.52 16.02 -13.37
N CYS A 84 18.09 14.77 -13.22
CA CYS A 84 18.48 13.67 -14.10
C CYS A 84 18.16 13.96 -15.57
N TYR A 85 17.00 14.52 -15.85
CA TYR A 85 16.58 14.87 -17.21
C TYR A 85 16.96 16.29 -17.66
N GLY A 86 17.81 16.99 -16.91
CA GLY A 86 18.32 18.30 -17.29
C GLY A 86 17.32 19.44 -17.17
N ASN A 87 16.16 19.19 -16.61
CA ASN A 87 15.15 20.21 -16.36
C ASN A 87 15.51 21.00 -15.10
N LYS A 88 15.59 22.33 -15.19
CA LYS A 88 15.77 23.20 -14.02
C LYS A 88 14.43 23.35 -13.34
N VAL A 89 14.26 22.78 -12.15
CA VAL A 89 13.15 23.11 -11.27
C VAL A 89 13.41 24.50 -10.70
N LEU A 90 12.62 25.49 -11.20
CA LEU A 90 12.29 26.69 -10.47
C LEU A 90 13.44 27.50 -9.91
N GLY A 91 14.21 28.20 -10.70
CA GLY A 91 14.95 29.36 -10.22
C GLY A 91 15.81 29.23 -8.96
N ARG A 92 15.67 28.14 -8.24
CA ARG A 92 16.61 27.64 -7.24
C ARG A 92 17.48 26.64 -7.96
N THR A 93 18.74 26.95 -8.12
CA THR A 93 19.80 25.97 -8.28
C THR A 93 19.60 25.02 -7.09
N CYS A 94 18.90 23.90 -7.31
CA CYS A 94 19.07 22.77 -6.45
C CYS A 94 20.50 22.30 -6.74
N GLU A 95 21.49 22.96 -6.15
CA GLU A 95 22.69 22.26 -5.77
C GLU A 95 22.15 21.13 -4.88
N ILE A 96 22.03 19.93 -5.49
CA ILE A 96 22.14 18.71 -4.73
C ILE A 96 23.59 18.78 -4.24
N THR A 97 23.82 19.63 -3.28
CA THR A 97 24.84 19.37 -2.31
C THR A 97 24.36 18.02 -1.77
N LEU A 98 25.07 16.96 -2.15
CA LEU A 98 25.25 15.80 -1.31
C LEU A 98 25.87 16.35 -0.02
N GLN A 99 25.14 17.24 0.66
CA GLN A 99 25.42 17.42 2.05
C GLN A 99 25.24 16.01 2.59
N LYS A 100 26.32 15.50 3.19
CA LYS A 100 26.27 14.66 4.36
C LYS A 100 25.46 15.41 5.45
N GLN A 101 24.26 15.76 5.17
CA GLN A 101 23.17 15.87 6.08
C GLN A 101 22.58 14.43 6.00
N GLY A 102 23.01 13.71 6.84
CA GLY A 102 23.16 13.88 8.23
C GLY A 102 21.87 14.52 8.73
N SER A 103 20.91 13.68 9.10
CA SER A 103 19.69 13.99 9.79
C SER A 103 18.43 14.09 8.93
N GLY A 104 18.04 13.03 8.25
CA GLY A 104 16.96 12.19 8.72
C GLY A 104 17.34 11.72 10.12
N PRO A 105 16.43 11.36 11.02
CA PRO A 105 16.95 10.88 12.30
C PRO A 105 18.08 9.95 11.94
N ALA A 106 19.29 10.36 12.23
CA ALA A 106 20.44 9.54 12.03
C ALA A 106 20.02 8.25 12.71
N ILE A 107 20.06 7.13 11.98
CA ILE A 107 20.38 5.89 12.66
C ILE A 107 21.77 6.25 13.20
N GLN A 108 21.81 6.97 14.32
CA GLN A 108 22.93 6.83 15.18
C GLN A 108 22.94 5.33 15.38
N ASP A 109 24.07 4.70 15.03
CA ASP A 109 24.47 3.49 15.69
C ASP A 109 24.45 3.85 17.20
N GLU A 110 23.24 3.97 17.75
CA GLU A 110 23.02 3.82 19.16
C GLU A 110 23.50 2.39 19.42
N LYS A 111 24.79 2.30 19.73
CA LYS A 111 25.27 1.17 20.48
C LYS A 111 24.27 1.08 21.62
N SER A 112 23.32 0.14 21.48
CA SER A 112 22.47 -0.21 22.59
C SER A 112 23.39 -0.38 23.76
N SER A 113 22.96 -0.09 24.96
CA SER A 113 23.73 -0.28 26.21
C SER A 113 24.33 -1.68 26.37
N SER A 114 24.04 -2.60 25.41
CA SER A 114 24.52 -3.97 25.26
C SER A 114 25.63 -4.16 24.21
N GLY A 115 26.05 -3.13 23.47
CA GLY A 115 27.09 -3.24 22.44
C GLY A 115 26.69 -3.98 21.17
N LYS A 116 25.39 -4.29 20.97
CA LYS A 116 24.86 -4.96 19.78
C LYS A 116 24.64 -3.96 18.63
N SER A 117 24.93 -4.38 17.38
CA SER A 117 24.56 -3.60 16.22
C SER A 117 23.03 -3.63 16.00
N TYR A 118 22.46 -2.67 15.26
CA TYR A 118 21.00 -2.63 14.98
C TYR A 118 20.50 -3.95 14.34
N GLY A 119 21.30 -4.57 13.47
CA GLY A 119 20.99 -5.87 12.85
C GLY A 119 20.90 -7.03 13.85
N ASP A 120 21.64 -6.95 14.95
CA ASP A 120 21.66 -7.98 16.02
C ASP A 120 20.42 -7.92 16.93
N LEU A 121 19.57 -6.89 16.75
CA LEU A 121 18.33 -6.75 17.51
C LEU A 121 17.21 -7.63 16.92
N PHE A 122 17.35 -8.09 15.67
CA PHE A 122 16.39 -8.99 15.04
C PHE A 122 16.68 -10.44 15.35
N THR A 123 15.61 -11.22 15.43
CA THR A 123 15.65 -12.68 15.46
C THR A 123 15.14 -13.25 14.14
N TYR A 124 15.73 -14.35 13.70
CA TYR A 124 15.46 -14.93 12.40
C TYR A 124 15.24 -16.44 12.47
N LYS A 125 14.46 -16.96 11.52
CA LYS A 125 14.37 -18.39 11.19
C LYS A 125 14.50 -18.58 9.67
N LYS A 126 14.70 -19.81 9.22
CA LYS A 126 14.63 -20.13 7.78
C LYS A 126 13.22 -19.87 7.27
N SER A 127 13.10 -19.16 6.14
CA SER A 127 11.80 -18.92 5.51
C SER A 127 11.25 -20.19 4.87
N LEU A 128 9.91 -20.31 4.87
CA LEU A 128 9.18 -21.34 4.14
C LEU A 128 8.84 -20.88 2.72
N GLN A 129 8.99 -19.59 2.41
CA GLN A 129 8.65 -18.98 1.12
C GLN A 129 9.80 -19.06 0.10
N GLY A 130 11.00 -19.48 0.51
CA GLY A 130 12.16 -19.58 -0.38
C GLY A 130 13.51 -19.67 0.32
N SER A 131 14.57 -19.45 -0.45
CA SER A 131 15.97 -19.52 0.03
C SER A 131 16.36 -18.25 0.78
N GLY A 132 15.77 -18.00 1.95
CA GLY A 132 16.05 -16.81 2.76
C GLY A 132 15.62 -16.97 4.20
N LEU A 133 15.65 -15.88 4.93
CA LEU A 133 15.26 -15.79 6.34
C LEU A 133 13.93 -15.08 6.49
N SER A 134 13.17 -15.49 7.49
CA SER A 134 12.03 -14.79 8.04
C SER A 134 12.43 -14.08 9.31
N VAL A 135 12.04 -12.80 9.47
CA VAL A 135 12.15 -12.08 10.75
C VAL A 135 11.11 -12.62 11.70
N THR A 136 11.52 -13.03 12.90
CA THR A 136 10.64 -13.58 13.94
C THR A 136 10.45 -12.68 15.14
N GLY A 137 11.19 -11.59 15.24
CA GLY A 137 11.06 -10.63 16.34
C GLY A 137 12.14 -9.57 16.32
N PHE A 138 11.95 -8.58 17.20
CA PHE A 138 12.84 -7.45 17.38
C PHE A 138 12.98 -7.13 18.88
N SER A 139 14.22 -7.09 19.38
CA SER A 139 14.54 -6.84 20.80
C SER A 139 14.90 -5.38 21.11
N GLY A 140 14.77 -4.48 20.12
CA GLY A 140 15.00 -3.05 20.30
C GLY A 140 13.89 -2.34 21.07
N SER A 141 14.00 -1.02 21.22
CA SER A 141 12.98 -0.20 21.88
C SER A 141 11.62 -0.37 21.23
N LYS A 142 10.58 -0.59 22.03
CA LYS A 142 9.24 -0.96 21.56
C LYS A 142 8.41 0.21 21.00
N ASN A 143 8.89 1.45 21.11
CA ASN A 143 8.13 2.66 20.75
C ASN A 143 8.82 3.42 19.63
N THR A 144 9.21 2.74 18.56
CA THR A 144 10.03 3.37 17.51
C THR A 144 9.72 2.84 16.14
N THR A 145 10.25 3.54 15.16
CA THR A 145 10.35 3.09 13.77
C THR A 145 11.22 1.84 13.69
N ILE A 146 10.67 0.73 13.20
CA ILE A 146 11.43 -0.47 12.88
C ILE A 146 11.77 -0.46 11.39
N ILE A 147 13.08 -0.47 11.08
CA ILE A 147 13.56 -0.61 9.69
C ILE A 147 14.02 -2.05 9.52
N PHE A 148 13.23 -2.82 8.77
CA PHE A 148 13.53 -4.22 8.47
C PHE A 148 14.64 -4.32 7.45
N GLN A 149 15.74 -5.00 7.81
CA GLN A 149 16.86 -5.19 6.92
C GLN A 149 16.60 -6.35 5.96
N ASN A 150 17.09 -6.23 4.72
CA ASN A 150 16.93 -7.27 3.70
C ASN A 150 18.03 -8.35 3.74
N LYS A 151 18.92 -8.30 4.71
CA LYS A 151 19.99 -9.32 4.91
C LYS A 151 20.32 -9.48 6.38
N SER A 152 20.69 -10.69 6.76
CA SER A 152 21.37 -11.00 8.02
C SER A 152 22.66 -11.72 7.66
N GLY A 153 23.81 -11.06 7.86
CA GLY A 153 25.07 -11.47 7.25
C GLY A 153 24.94 -11.53 5.72
N ASN A 154 25.25 -12.69 5.13
CA ASN A 154 25.14 -12.90 3.69
C ASN A 154 23.79 -13.51 3.24
N THR A 155 22.90 -13.83 4.18
CA THR A 155 21.62 -14.47 3.88
C THR A 155 20.53 -13.43 3.67
N PRO A 156 19.76 -13.47 2.56
CA PRO A 156 18.69 -12.53 2.34
C PRO A 156 17.55 -12.73 3.34
N VAL A 157 16.96 -11.64 3.79
CA VAL A 157 15.70 -11.63 4.54
C VAL A 157 14.59 -11.37 3.54
N ILE A 158 13.66 -12.30 3.42
CA ILE A 158 12.61 -12.27 2.40
C ILE A 158 11.19 -12.21 2.96
N GLU A 159 11.04 -12.39 4.28
CA GLU A 159 9.74 -12.54 4.91
C GLU A 159 9.73 -11.94 6.33
N ILE A 160 8.59 -11.38 6.71
CA ILE A 160 8.21 -11.13 8.10
C ILE A 160 7.37 -12.34 8.55
N ALA A 161 7.82 -13.05 9.59
CA ALA A 161 7.19 -14.29 10.00
C ALA A 161 5.79 -14.09 10.60
N GLU A 162 5.00 -15.17 10.63
CA GLU A 162 3.69 -15.23 11.27
C GLU A 162 3.78 -14.75 12.73
N ASP A 163 2.80 -13.91 13.16
CA ASP A 163 2.60 -13.35 14.50
C ASP A 163 3.84 -12.66 15.12
N SER A 164 4.90 -12.38 14.34
CA SER A 164 6.20 -11.95 14.88
C SER A 164 6.19 -10.59 15.55
N PHE A 165 5.31 -9.68 15.16
CA PHE A 165 5.15 -8.34 15.74
C PHE A 165 3.73 -8.12 16.30
N LYS A 166 2.96 -9.18 16.47
CA LYS A 166 1.61 -9.11 17.01
C LYS A 166 1.59 -8.43 18.38
N ASN A 167 0.61 -7.54 18.61
CA ASN A 167 0.50 -6.72 19.83
C ASN A 167 1.72 -5.80 20.09
N SER A 168 2.53 -5.53 19.07
CA SER A 168 3.65 -4.61 19.21
C SER A 168 3.16 -3.17 19.35
N LYS A 169 3.93 -2.37 20.12
CA LYS A 169 3.74 -0.90 20.20
C LYS A 169 4.54 -0.15 19.14
N THR A 170 4.97 -0.83 18.09
CA THR A 170 5.64 -0.22 16.94
C THR A 170 4.76 0.84 16.32
N GLU A 171 5.32 2.01 16.08
CA GLU A 171 4.63 3.15 15.49
C GLU A 171 4.79 3.19 13.97
N GLU A 172 5.98 2.82 13.48
CA GLU A 172 6.30 2.79 12.07
C GLU A 172 7.04 1.50 11.71
N ALA A 173 6.69 0.89 10.60
CA ALA A 173 7.34 -0.29 10.04
C ALA A 173 7.82 -0.01 8.62
N ILE A 174 9.14 -0.01 8.39
CA ILE A 174 9.74 0.22 7.08
C ILE A 174 10.38 -1.08 6.59
N LEU A 175 9.77 -1.70 5.59
CA LEU A 175 10.27 -2.90 4.96
C LEU A 175 11.15 -2.51 3.76
N THR A 176 12.35 -3.10 3.69
CA THR A 176 13.31 -2.80 2.61
C THR A 176 13.15 -3.75 1.42
N GLU A 177 13.69 -3.36 0.28
CA GLU A 177 13.66 -4.18 -0.95
C GLU A 177 14.29 -5.56 -0.72
N GLY A 178 13.63 -6.59 -1.26
CA GLY A 178 13.97 -7.99 -1.08
C GLY A 178 13.00 -8.72 -0.16
N ILE A 179 12.32 -8.02 0.75
CA ILE A 179 11.24 -8.60 1.55
C ILE A 179 10.00 -8.69 0.65
N GLY A 180 9.56 -9.91 0.39
CA GLY A 180 8.45 -10.21 -0.51
C GLY A 180 7.18 -10.66 0.20
N TYR A 181 7.26 -11.01 1.48
CA TYR A 181 6.16 -11.67 2.18
C TYR A 181 5.97 -11.10 3.59
N ILE A 182 4.74 -10.78 3.92
CA ILE A 182 4.28 -10.47 5.27
C ILE A 182 3.42 -11.64 5.74
N GLY A 183 3.86 -12.35 6.78
CA GLY A 183 3.19 -13.53 7.30
C GLY A 183 1.87 -13.23 7.99
N LYS A 184 1.07 -14.28 8.20
CA LYS A 184 -0.21 -14.23 8.90
C LYS A 184 -0.05 -13.54 10.25
N GLY A 185 -0.97 -12.62 10.59
CA GLY A 185 -1.04 -11.93 11.88
C GLY A 185 0.21 -11.15 12.29
N SER A 186 1.19 -10.99 11.40
CA SER A 186 2.52 -10.49 11.79
C SER A 186 2.53 -9.13 12.47
N PHE A 187 1.60 -8.24 12.13
CA PHE A 187 1.37 -6.95 12.79
C PHE A 187 -0.05 -6.83 13.37
N ALA A 188 -0.73 -7.95 13.60
CA ALA A 188 -2.07 -7.91 14.18
C ALA A 188 -2.05 -7.25 15.57
N ASP A 189 -3.12 -6.50 15.89
CA ASP A 189 -3.29 -5.81 17.16
C ASP A 189 -2.21 -4.76 17.48
N CYS A 190 -1.53 -4.21 16.44
CA CYS A 190 -0.59 -3.10 16.57
C CYS A 190 -1.34 -1.75 16.54
N ASP A 191 -1.98 -1.40 17.64
CA ASP A 191 -2.84 -0.21 17.77
C ASP A 191 -2.10 1.13 17.59
N CYS A 192 -0.77 1.16 17.82
CA CYS A 192 0.07 2.33 17.63
C CYS A 192 0.61 2.47 16.20
N LEU A 193 0.52 1.43 15.38
CA LEU A 193 1.10 1.41 14.04
C LEU A 193 0.35 2.36 13.11
N HIS A 194 0.95 3.51 12.82
CA HIS A 194 0.33 4.54 11.98
C HIS A 194 0.95 4.65 10.59
N GLN A 195 2.15 4.09 10.38
CA GLN A 195 2.82 4.09 9.09
C GLN A 195 3.45 2.74 8.77
N VAL A 196 3.19 2.26 7.56
CA VAL A 196 3.86 1.09 6.98
C VAL A 196 4.39 1.45 5.60
N VAL A 197 5.68 1.22 5.38
CA VAL A 197 6.31 1.37 4.06
C VAL A 197 6.59 -0.02 3.50
N LEU A 198 5.90 -0.35 2.41
CA LEU A 198 6.05 -1.63 1.73
C LEU A 198 7.01 -1.50 0.54
N PRO A 199 7.94 -2.45 0.34
CA PRO A 199 8.87 -2.43 -0.78
C PRO A 199 8.18 -2.87 -2.08
N MET A 200 8.75 -2.51 -3.23
CA MET A 200 8.23 -2.95 -4.54
C MET A 200 8.36 -4.46 -4.76
N SER A 201 9.28 -5.11 -4.04
CA SER A 201 9.44 -6.58 -4.04
C SER A 201 8.31 -7.33 -3.34
N MET A 202 7.39 -6.61 -2.63
CA MET A 202 6.28 -7.22 -1.90
C MET A 202 5.34 -7.96 -2.85
N LYS A 203 5.10 -9.23 -2.58
CA LYS A 203 4.22 -10.12 -3.35
C LYS A 203 2.96 -10.50 -2.59
N GLU A 204 3.09 -10.69 -1.28
CA GLU A 204 1.99 -11.20 -0.47
C GLU A 204 1.91 -10.53 0.90
N ILE A 205 0.69 -10.12 1.25
CA ILE A 205 0.28 -9.71 2.59
C ILE A 205 -0.61 -10.82 3.13
N GLY A 206 -0.17 -11.50 4.18
CA GLY A 206 -0.83 -12.68 4.74
C GLY A 206 -2.13 -12.36 5.47
N ASP A 207 -2.83 -13.42 5.88
CA ASP A 207 -4.10 -13.34 6.61
C ASP A 207 -3.92 -12.53 7.90
N SER A 208 -4.87 -11.65 8.20
CA SER A 208 -4.88 -10.81 9.40
C SER A 208 -3.59 -10.02 9.64
N ALA A 209 -2.75 -9.81 8.63
CA ALA A 209 -1.41 -9.23 8.79
C ALA A 209 -1.42 -7.86 9.50
N PHE A 210 -2.42 -7.04 9.27
CA PHE A 210 -2.64 -5.73 9.90
C PHE A 210 -4.00 -5.62 10.60
N GLU A 211 -4.61 -6.76 10.97
CA GLU A 211 -5.89 -6.77 11.68
C GLU A 211 -5.79 -5.95 12.97
N ASN A 212 -6.80 -5.10 13.26
CA ASN A 212 -6.88 -4.21 14.42
C ASN A 212 -5.76 -3.15 14.51
N CYS A 213 -5.05 -2.81 13.42
CA CYS A 213 -4.14 -1.66 13.39
C CYS A 213 -4.94 -0.35 13.26
N SER A 214 -5.62 0.06 14.32
CA SER A 214 -6.58 1.18 14.30
C SER A 214 -5.96 2.55 13.99
N SER A 215 -4.66 2.73 14.25
CA SER A 215 -3.93 3.95 13.91
C SER A 215 -3.46 4.02 12.47
N LEU A 216 -3.55 2.91 11.69
CA LEU A 216 -3.10 2.87 10.31
C LEU A 216 -4.15 3.53 9.40
N LYS A 217 -3.93 4.81 9.06
CA LYS A 217 -4.88 5.63 8.28
C LYS A 217 -4.68 5.55 6.77
N SER A 218 -3.50 5.13 6.34
CA SER A 218 -3.17 4.94 4.92
C SER A 218 -2.08 3.91 4.75
N VAL A 219 -2.11 3.18 3.64
CA VAL A 219 -1.04 2.29 3.19
C VAL A 219 -0.96 2.33 1.67
N SER A 220 0.25 2.41 1.14
CA SER A 220 0.48 2.33 -0.30
C SER A 220 0.82 0.89 -0.68
N LEU A 221 -0.08 0.24 -1.40
CA LEU A 221 0.15 -1.12 -1.89
C LEU A 221 1.03 -1.08 -3.14
N PRO A 222 2.15 -1.84 -3.18
CA PRO A 222 3.06 -1.81 -4.31
C PRO A 222 2.49 -2.48 -5.56
N MET A 223 2.86 -1.97 -6.74
CA MET A 223 2.33 -2.43 -8.03
C MET A 223 2.70 -3.86 -8.43
N MET A 224 3.55 -4.53 -7.64
CA MET A 224 3.92 -5.94 -7.83
C MET A 224 3.23 -6.87 -6.82
N LEU A 225 2.35 -6.32 -5.98
CA LEU A 225 1.59 -7.10 -5.00
C LEU A 225 0.63 -8.04 -5.74
N GLU A 226 0.67 -9.31 -5.39
CA GLU A 226 -0.07 -10.39 -6.04
C GLU A 226 -1.24 -10.89 -5.20
N ARG A 227 -1.08 -10.91 -3.87
CA ARG A 227 -2.06 -11.50 -2.94
C ARG A 227 -2.26 -10.67 -1.68
N ILE A 228 -3.51 -10.58 -1.23
CA ILE A 228 -3.91 -9.99 0.05
C ILE A 228 -4.77 -11.00 0.80
N GLY A 229 -4.32 -11.44 1.97
CA GLY A 229 -4.93 -12.48 2.77
C GLY A 229 -6.28 -12.11 3.39
N GLU A 230 -6.96 -13.10 3.94
CA GLU A 230 -8.22 -12.92 4.66
C GLU A 230 -8.04 -11.97 5.85
N ASN A 231 -8.98 -11.04 6.04
CA ASN A 231 -8.96 -10.07 7.13
C ASN A 231 -7.65 -9.22 7.21
N ALA A 232 -6.85 -9.14 6.14
CA ALA A 232 -5.51 -8.54 6.19
C ALA A 232 -5.49 -7.11 6.73
N PHE A 233 -6.51 -6.31 6.46
CA PHE A 233 -6.69 -4.94 6.95
C PHE A 233 -7.96 -4.75 7.79
N LYS A 234 -8.50 -5.82 8.33
CA LYS A 234 -9.74 -5.76 9.14
C LYS A 234 -9.55 -4.84 10.35
N ARG A 235 -10.55 -3.97 10.59
CA ARG A 235 -10.55 -2.99 11.69
C ARG A 235 -9.33 -2.07 11.71
N THR A 236 -8.76 -1.74 10.54
CA THR A 236 -7.79 -0.65 10.42
C THR A 236 -8.49 0.70 10.34
N GLY A 237 -7.73 1.76 10.60
CA GLY A 237 -8.21 3.15 10.45
C GLY A 237 -8.12 3.68 9.01
N LEU A 238 -8.03 2.82 7.99
CA LEU A 238 -7.87 3.24 6.60
C LEU A 238 -9.06 4.09 6.13
N LYS A 239 -8.76 5.25 5.56
CA LYS A 239 -9.78 6.13 4.96
C LYS A 239 -10.01 5.83 3.49
N THR A 240 -8.99 5.39 2.81
CA THR A 240 -9.03 4.94 1.43
C THR A 240 -8.01 3.84 1.21
N LEU A 241 -8.21 2.99 0.21
CA LEU A 241 -7.23 2.00 -0.22
C LEU A 241 -7.28 1.86 -1.74
N LYS A 242 -6.12 2.00 -2.40
CA LYS A 242 -5.98 1.74 -3.82
C LYS A 242 -5.39 0.34 -4.01
N ILE A 243 -6.20 -0.59 -4.49
CA ILE A 243 -5.77 -1.96 -4.76
C ILE A 243 -5.12 -1.98 -6.16
N PRO A 244 -3.86 -2.44 -6.30
CA PRO A 244 -3.20 -2.52 -7.60
C PRO A 244 -3.83 -3.57 -8.52
N LYS A 245 -3.78 -3.35 -9.84
CA LYS A 245 -4.25 -4.32 -10.85
C LYS A 245 -3.42 -5.63 -10.88
N SER A 246 -2.27 -5.67 -10.23
CA SER A 246 -1.45 -6.89 -10.07
C SER A 246 -2.03 -7.89 -9.08
N VAL A 247 -2.90 -7.42 -8.17
CA VAL A 247 -3.52 -8.28 -7.15
C VAL A 247 -4.57 -9.16 -7.83
N TYR A 248 -4.30 -10.46 -7.91
CA TYR A 248 -5.21 -11.44 -8.50
C TYR A 248 -5.95 -12.28 -7.45
N TRP A 249 -5.56 -12.20 -6.18
CA TRP A 249 -6.26 -12.88 -5.09
C TRP A 249 -6.44 -11.95 -3.89
N ILE A 250 -7.68 -11.84 -3.43
CA ILE A 250 -8.08 -11.08 -2.24
C ILE A 250 -8.96 -11.97 -1.39
N GLY A 251 -8.59 -12.12 -0.12
CA GLY A 251 -9.32 -12.95 0.84
C GLY A 251 -10.61 -12.33 1.34
N ASP A 252 -11.43 -13.13 2.01
CA ASP A 252 -12.65 -12.69 2.64
C ASP A 252 -12.38 -11.68 3.77
N GLY A 253 -13.27 -10.73 3.97
CA GLY A 253 -13.23 -9.78 5.08
C GLY A 253 -12.05 -8.81 5.08
N VAL A 254 -11.34 -8.66 3.97
CA VAL A 254 -10.06 -7.93 3.92
C VAL A 254 -10.11 -6.52 4.49
N LEU A 255 -11.23 -5.83 4.37
CA LEU A 255 -11.48 -4.48 4.91
C LEU A 255 -12.64 -4.43 5.91
N SER A 256 -13.09 -5.60 6.40
CA SER A 256 -14.19 -5.67 7.37
C SER A 256 -13.91 -4.81 8.60
N GLY A 257 -14.88 -4.02 9.03
CA GLY A 257 -14.75 -3.14 10.20
C GLY A 257 -13.85 -1.92 10.02
N CYS A 258 -13.44 -1.58 8.79
CA CYS A 258 -12.74 -0.32 8.51
C CYS A 258 -13.72 0.85 8.60
N SER A 259 -14.04 1.27 9.82
CA SER A 259 -15.10 2.25 10.11
C SER A 259 -14.82 3.66 9.59
N GLU A 260 -13.58 3.98 9.21
CA GLU A 260 -13.19 5.27 8.62
C GLU A 260 -13.06 5.22 7.10
N LEU A 261 -13.27 4.06 6.45
CA LEU A 261 -13.15 3.92 4.99
C LEU A 261 -14.31 4.67 4.31
N GLU A 262 -13.99 5.72 3.56
CA GLU A 262 -15.00 6.59 2.94
C GLU A 262 -15.32 6.21 1.50
N GLN A 263 -14.31 5.75 0.75
CA GLN A 263 -14.47 5.40 -0.66
C GLN A 263 -13.47 4.35 -1.14
N ILE A 264 -13.89 3.58 -2.13
CA ILE A 264 -13.03 2.62 -2.82
C ILE A 264 -13.48 2.41 -4.26
N ALA A 265 -12.51 2.15 -5.16
CA ALA A 265 -12.79 1.65 -6.51
C ALA A 265 -12.31 0.19 -6.59
N ILE A 266 -13.16 -0.67 -7.11
CA ILE A 266 -12.82 -2.07 -7.34
C ILE A 266 -11.97 -2.16 -8.62
N PRO A 267 -10.78 -2.80 -8.58
CA PRO A 267 -9.93 -2.94 -9.76
C PRO A 267 -10.59 -3.78 -10.85
N GLU A 268 -10.41 -3.40 -12.12
CA GLU A 268 -11.04 -4.05 -13.28
C GLU A 268 -10.69 -5.54 -13.49
N ASN A 269 -9.62 -6.02 -12.84
CA ASN A 269 -9.20 -7.43 -12.85
C ASN A 269 -9.87 -8.28 -11.77
N MET A 270 -10.66 -7.67 -10.87
CA MET A 270 -11.45 -8.40 -9.88
C MET A 270 -12.82 -8.72 -10.48
N ASP A 271 -13.13 -9.98 -10.65
CA ASP A 271 -14.43 -10.46 -11.16
C ASP A 271 -15.46 -10.68 -10.05
N MET A 272 -15.03 -10.62 -8.79
CA MET A 272 -15.89 -10.77 -7.62
C MET A 272 -15.49 -9.87 -6.46
N ILE A 273 -16.46 -9.42 -5.69
CA ILE A 273 -16.24 -8.85 -4.36
C ILE A 273 -16.28 -10.00 -3.35
N PRO A 274 -15.19 -10.26 -2.59
CA PRO A 274 -15.13 -11.31 -1.58
C PRO A 274 -16.21 -11.15 -0.50
N LYS A 275 -16.51 -12.26 0.21
CA LYS A 275 -17.43 -12.22 1.35
C LYS A 275 -16.92 -11.25 2.41
N ARG A 276 -17.84 -10.49 3.01
CA ARG A 276 -17.57 -9.58 4.12
C ARG A 276 -16.48 -8.52 3.83
N MET A 277 -16.14 -8.29 2.56
CA MET A 277 -15.02 -7.40 2.22
C MET A 277 -15.15 -6.01 2.85
N PHE A 278 -16.37 -5.46 2.90
CA PHE A 278 -16.68 -4.15 3.48
C PHE A 278 -17.68 -4.25 4.64
N GLU A 279 -17.82 -5.42 5.25
CA GLU A 279 -18.70 -5.61 6.41
C GLU A 279 -18.34 -4.60 7.49
N GLU A 280 -19.35 -3.88 8.05
CA GLU A 280 -19.17 -2.86 9.08
C GLU A 280 -18.26 -1.66 8.68
N CYS A 281 -18.12 -1.37 7.38
CA CYS A 281 -17.49 -0.13 6.91
C CYS A 281 -18.47 1.04 7.03
N THR A 282 -18.70 1.51 8.26
CA THR A 282 -19.79 2.43 8.59
C THR A 282 -19.68 3.81 7.94
N ALA A 283 -18.47 4.28 7.59
CA ALA A 283 -18.24 5.55 6.90
C ALA A 283 -18.23 5.44 5.37
N LEU A 284 -18.40 4.23 4.80
CA LEU A 284 -18.29 4.01 3.36
C LEU A 284 -19.46 4.66 2.61
N LYS A 285 -19.14 5.69 1.80
CA LYS A 285 -20.11 6.48 1.04
C LYS A 285 -20.13 6.14 -0.44
N LYS A 286 -18.97 5.74 -0.99
CA LYS A 286 -18.83 5.54 -2.44
C LYS A 286 -18.04 4.28 -2.76
N VAL A 287 -18.64 3.44 -3.57
CA VAL A 287 -18.00 2.27 -4.17
C VAL A 287 -18.14 2.36 -5.68
N VAL A 288 -17.04 2.26 -6.41
CA VAL A 288 -17.05 2.24 -7.88
C VAL A 288 -16.84 0.81 -8.33
N LEU A 289 -17.86 0.26 -8.98
CA LEU A 289 -17.84 -1.07 -9.63
C LEU A 289 -17.54 -0.90 -11.12
N HIS A 290 -17.19 -1.99 -11.80
CA HIS A 290 -16.89 -2.02 -13.23
C HIS A 290 -17.59 -3.18 -13.93
N GLU A 291 -17.68 -3.11 -15.27
CA GLU A 291 -18.46 -4.04 -16.10
C GLU A 291 -17.91 -5.48 -16.17
N ASN A 292 -16.72 -5.74 -15.58
CA ASN A 292 -16.18 -7.11 -15.49
C ASN A 292 -16.52 -7.80 -14.17
N LEU A 293 -17.27 -7.12 -13.27
CA LEU A 293 -17.66 -7.70 -11.99
C LEU A 293 -18.82 -8.68 -12.19
N HIS A 294 -18.67 -9.93 -11.77
CA HIS A 294 -19.66 -10.99 -11.95
C HIS A 294 -20.42 -11.35 -10.67
N SER A 295 -19.81 -11.11 -9.52
CA SER A 295 -20.44 -11.47 -8.24
C SER A 295 -20.11 -10.56 -7.09
N ILE A 296 -21.04 -10.47 -6.14
CA ILE A 296 -20.88 -9.78 -4.86
C ILE A 296 -21.08 -10.83 -3.77
N GLY A 297 -20.09 -11.00 -2.89
CA GLY A 297 -20.07 -12.01 -1.85
C GLY A 297 -21.11 -11.79 -0.75
N GLU A 298 -21.33 -12.83 0.06
CA GLU A 298 -22.16 -12.79 1.26
C GLU A 298 -21.69 -11.68 2.22
N ARG A 299 -22.64 -10.86 2.71
CA ARG A 299 -22.38 -9.77 3.67
C ARG A 299 -21.33 -8.75 3.20
N ALA A 300 -21.08 -8.65 1.89
CA ALA A 300 -20.00 -7.82 1.37
C ALA A 300 -20.10 -6.34 1.78
N PHE A 301 -21.31 -5.79 1.92
CA PHE A 301 -21.61 -4.43 2.37
C PHE A 301 -22.52 -4.39 3.59
N PHE A 302 -22.54 -5.47 4.37
CA PHE A 302 -23.35 -5.53 5.59
C PHE A 302 -22.93 -4.44 6.57
N GLY A 303 -23.88 -3.67 7.08
CA GLY A 303 -23.60 -2.61 8.06
C GLY A 303 -22.91 -1.36 7.48
N CYS A 304 -22.88 -1.17 6.15
CA CYS A 304 -22.39 0.05 5.51
C CYS A 304 -23.40 1.19 5.65
N GLY A 305 -23.54 1.75 6.86
CA GLY A 305 -24.60 2.70 7.20
C GLY A 305 -24.55 4.04 6.51
N SER A 306 -23.41 4.43 5.91
CA SER A 306 -23.25 5.69 5.16
C SER A 306 -23.33 5.51 3.63
N LEU A 307 -23.61 4.29 3.15
CA LEU A 307 -23.71 4.02 1.71
C LEU A 307 -25.11 4.40 1.22
N ASP A 308 -25.21 5.55 0.54
CA ASP A 308 -26.48 6.08 0.05
C ASP A 308 -26.98 5.30 -1.18
N PHE A 309 -26.09 4.96 -2.09
CA PHE A 309 -26.40 4.19 -3.28
C PHE A 309 -25.20 3.41 -3.81
N ILE A 310 -25.48 2.42 -4.64
CA ILE A 310 -24.49 1.69 -5.42
C ILE A 310 -25.01 1.42 -6.83
N ILE A 311 -24.17 1.64 -7.84
CA ILE A 311 -24.48 1.27 -9.24
C ILE A 311 -23.96 -0.16 -9.45
N ILE A 312 -24.86 -1.10 -9.72
CA ILE A 312 -24.50 -2.51 -9.96
C ILE A 312 -24.59 -2.78 -11.46
N PRO A 313 -23.48 -3.13 -12.12
CA PRO A 313 -23.44 -3.39 -13.54
C PRO A 313 -24.18 -4.69 -13.93
N ASP A 314 -24.61 -4.79 -15.17
CA ASP A 314 -25.36 -5.94 -15.72
C ASP A 314 -24.55 -7.23 -15.77
N SER A 315 -23.23 -7.12 -15.68
CA SER A 315 -22.31 -8.26 -15.58
C SER A 315 -22.49 -9.05 -14.28
N VAL A 316 -23.03 -8.44 -13.22
CA VAL A 316 -23.27 -9.11 -11.93
C VAL A 316 -24.43 -10.10 -12.07
N LYS A 317 -24.13 -11.40 -11.86
CA LYS A 317 -25.07 -12.52 -11.96
C LYS A 317 -25.35 -13.20 -10.63
N SER A 318 -24.66 -12.80 -9.56
CA SER A 318 -24.95 -13.28 -8.23
C SER A 318 -24.65 -12.23 -7.14
N ILE A 319 -25.51 -12.14 -6.16
CA ILE A 319 -25.36 -11.31 -4.96
C ILE A 319 -25.65 -12.20 -3.77
N GLY A 320 -24.67 -12.31 -2.87
CA GLY A 320 -24.73 -13.20 -1.72
C GLY A 320 -25.79 -12.78 -0.69
N GLN A 321 -26.07 -13.70 0.23
CA GLN A 321 -26.99 -13.45 1.32
C GLN A 321 -26.54 -12.24 2.15
N ASP A 322 -27.48 -11.39 2.57
CA ASP A 322 -27.25 -10.23 3.43
C ASP A 322 -26.20 -9.24 2.90
N ALA A 323 -25.90 -9.27 1.58
CA ALA A 323 -24.85 -8.42 1.00
C ALA A 323 -25.03 -6.93 1.33
N PHE A 324 -26.27 -6.44 1.41
CA PHE A 324 -26.62 -5.05 1.71
C PHE A 324 -27.52 -4.92 2.95
N SER A 325 -27.53 -5.91 3.84
CA SER A 325 -28.30 -5.81 5.08
C SER A 325 -27.68 -4.79 6.04
N TYR A 326 -28.53 -4.09 6.80
CA TYR A 326 -28.11 -3.03 7.74
C TYR A 326 -27.37 -1.83 7.10
N THR A 327 -27.61 -1.56 5.82
CA THR A 327 -27.32 -0.27 5.18
C THR A 327 -28.33 0.79 5.64
N ASP A 328 -28.17 2.05 5.23
CA ASP A 328 -29.16 3.09 5.54
C ASP A 328 -30.55 2.74 4.99
N LYS A 329 -31.61 3.21 5.65
CA LYS A 329 -33.00 3.01 5.20
C LYS A 329 -33.32 3.65 3.85
N GLN A 330 -32.51 4.63 3.44
CA GLN A 330 -32.62 5.33 2.16
C GLN A 330 -31.70 4.74 1.08
N PHE A 331 -30.90 3.74 1.40
CA PHE A 331 -30.00 3.07 0.46
C PHE A 331 -30.74 2.63 -0.81
N ILE A 332 -30.12 2.88 -1.96
CA ILE A 332 -30.70 2.61 -3.28
C ILE A 332 -29.72 1.77 -4.12
N ILE A 333 -30.18 0.70 -4.71
CA ILE A 333 -29.48 -0.02 -5.77
C ILE A 333 -29.85 0.64 -7.11
N GLN A 334 -28.87 1.18 -7.83
CA GLN A 334 -29.04 1.65 -9.20
C GLN A 334 -28.63 0.53 -10.16
N CYS A 335 -29.49 0.18 -11.10
CA CYS A 335 -29.32 -0.96 -11.99
C CYS A 335 -30.18 -0.84 -13.26
N SER A 336 -29.88 -1.63 -14.29
CA SER A 336 -30.69 -1.70 -15.50
C SER A 336 -31.95 -2.53 -15.30
N PHE A 337 -32.97 -2.27 -16.13
CA PHE A 337 -34.20 -3.05 -16.19
C PHE A 337 -33.90 -4.52 -16.56
N GLY A 338 -34.50 -5.45 -15.82
CA GLY A 338 -34.34 -6.90 -16.01
C GLY A 338 -33.01 -7.46 -15.56
N SER A 339 -32.15 -6.66 -14.89
CA SER A 339 -30.87 -7.12 -14.34
C SER A 339 -31.05 -8.02 -13.10
N TYR A 340 -30.03 -8.82 -12.79
CA TYR A 340 -30.00 -9.60 -11.55
C TYR A 340 -30.08 -8.70 -10.30
N ALA A 341 -29.49 -7.52 -10.38
CA ALA A 341 -29.52 -6.55 -9.29
C ALA A 341 -30.93 -6.03 -9.00
N GLU A 342 -31.75 -5.82 -10.03
CA GLU A 342 -33.16 -5.47 -9.86
C GLU A 342 -33.95 -6.59 -9.19
N GLU A 343 -33.77 -7.85 -9.65
CA GLU A 343 -34.42 -9.02 -9.03
C GLU A 343 -34.02 -9.16 -7.54
N TYR A 344 -32.73 -9.05 -7.26
CA TYR A 344 -32.22 -9.08 -5.88
C TYR A 344 -32.83 -7.99 -5.01
N ALA A 345 -32.88 -6.75 -5.49
CA ALA A 345 -33.44 -5.61 -4.77
C ALA A 345 -34.94 -5.85 -4.43
N ARG A 346 -35.73 -6.32 -5.40
CA ARG A 346 -37.14 -6.66 -5.19
C ARG A 346 -37.32 -7.76 -4.13
N LYS A 347 -36.55 -8.85 -4.25
CA LYS A 347 -36.62 -10.00 -3.34
C LYS A 347 -36.29 -9.61 -1.88
N ASN A 348 -35.31 -8.73 -1.72
CA ASN A 348 -34.82 -8.30 -0.40
C ASN A 348 -35.47 -7.00 0.09
N LYS A 349 -36.48 -6.45 -0.65
CA LYS A 349 -37.19 -5.21 -0.30
C LYS A 349 -36.26 -3.99 -0.16
N ILE A 350 -35.21 -3.95 -0.96
CA ILE A 350 -34.30 -2.81 -1.06
C ILE A 350 -34.83 -1.84 -2.10
N LYS A 351 -34.77 -0.54 -1.85
CA LYS A 351 -35.10 0.47 -2.85
C LYS A 351 -34.17 0.35 -4.06
N TYR A 352 -34.71 0.52 -5.26
CA TYR A 352 -33.89 0.54 -6.47
C TYR A 352 -34.36 1.61 -7.44
N GLN A 353 -33.46 2.02 -8.29
CA GLN A 353 -33.67 2.98 -9.37
C GLN A 353 -33.10 2.41 -10.66
N LEU A 354 -33.92 2.47 -11.72
CA LEU A 354 -33.48 2.07 -13.06
C LEU A 354 -32.66 3.20 -13.69
N VAL A 355 -31.52 2.86 -14.28
CA VAL A 355 -30.56 3.76 -14.92
C VAL A 355 -30.16 3.21 -16.28
#